data_b825c5232168f273558611633a7264de
#
_entry.id   b825c5232168f273558611633a7264de
#
_cell.length_a   1.000
_cell.length_b   1.000
_cell.length_c   1.000
_cell.angle_alpha   90.00
_cell.angle_beta   90.00
_cell.angle_gamma   90.00
#
_symmetry.space_group_name_H-M   'P 1'
#
loop_
_entity.id
_entity.type
_entity.pdbx_description
1 polymer ?
#
loop_
_entity_poly.entity_id
_entity_poly.type
_entity_poly.pdbx_seq_one_letter_code
_entity_poly.pdbx_strand_id
1 'polypeptide(L)'
;KFLASAINEHYNIDKFFLIGTSKSMWEEVYSNFSNKKNSYDENTYNDLKEEIILSGENAETIDLSCVEEALGKGSKIYQIKYGINEAELIYNLEIFMKLSEILEDGDEIYIDITHSFRSLSLYMFVVLNYIQNVIDKKIEIKAVLYGMLESKDETKPVVNLEIIYKMIEWIKGANEFKNYGNSYTIADLVEKEGNTEYARKLRNFSDSLNLGYMGSLKEQINSLKNLDKIVLKHGLGTYVIPKIVNDFLEYFKNAKTESETQLNLSKWFYDNKKYSNSYFTLQEAMITYGCENQKYENNFDNREKTKKSMKAIYSEYKKNFSRNKYRKLSDSEVFSKIFCEITIIRNNIAHSGKNRRSYSEDIEQFLKDYNAVSKMMRKRIELRF
;
A
#
# COMPACT_ATOMS: atom_id res chain seq x y z
N LYS A 1 -37.64 -11.79 9.19
CA LYS A 1 -37.38 -10.33 9.15
C LYS A 1 -36.10 -10.13 8.35
N PHE A 2 -36.14 -9.26 7.34
CA PHE A 2 -34.93 -8.85 6.62
C PHE A 2 -34.04 -8.01 7.51
N LEU A 3 -32.76 -8.30 7.55
CA LEU A 3 -31.78 -7.49 8.31
C LEU A 3 -31.71 -6.06 7.76
N ALA A 4 -31.81 -5.88 6.43
CA ALA A 4 -31.85 -4.56 5.79
C ALA A 4 -32.96 -3.66 6.37
N SER A 5 -34.10 -4.24 6.76
CA SER A 5 -35.17 -3.46 7.39
C SER A 5 -34.80 -2.99 8.81
N ALA A 6 -34.09 -3.82 9.58
CA ALA A 6 -33.59 -3.46 10.90
C ALA A 6 -32.45 -2.44 10.81
N ILE A 7 -31.58 -2.58 9.81
CA ILE A 7 -30.53 -1.61 9.49
C ILE A 7 -31.13 -0.24 9.21
N ASN A 8 -32.19 -0.18 8.38
CA ASN A 8 -32.88 1.05 8.08
C ASN A 8 -33.47 1.74 9.33
N GLU A 9 -34.09 0.96 10.20
CA GLU A 9 -34.64 1.48 11.46
C GLU A 9 -33.58 2.03 12.41
N HIS A 10 -32.38 1.45 12.37
CA HIS A 10 -31.29 1.83 13.28
C HIS A 10 -30.42 2.97 12.75
N TYR A 11 -30.13 2.99 11.45
CA TYR A 11 -29.16 3.90 10.84
C TYR A 11 -29.79 4.96 9.93
N ASN A 12 -31.12 4.93 9.69
CA ASN A 12 -31.85 5.86 8.81
C ASN A 12 -31.24 5.93 7.41
N ILE A 13 -31.34 4.84 6.66
CA ILE A 13 -30.74 4.68 5.33
C ILE A 13 -31.50 5.49 4.28
N ASP A 14 -30.80 6.31 3.50
CA ASP A 14 -31.39 7.13 2.44
C ASP A 14 -31.73 6.33 1.19
N LYS A 15 -30.89 5.36 0.78
CA LYS A 15 -31.03 4.59 -0.45
C LYS A 15 -30.63 3.14 -0.23
N PHE A 16 -31.32 2.23 -0.92
CA PHE A 16 -31.00 0.81 -0.94
C PHE A 16 -30.47 0.38 -2.31
N PHE A 17 -29.39 -0.37 -2.32
CA PHE A 17 -28.89 -1.07 -3.49
C PHE A 17 -28.95 -2.55 -3.21
N LEU A 18 -29.97 -3.22 -3.75
CA LEU A 18 -30.15 -4.67 -3.55
C LEU A 18 -29.58 -5.43 -4.74
N ILE A 19 -28.83 -6.49 -4.44
CA ILE A 19 -28.20 -7.34 -5.44
C ILE A 19 -28.67 -8.77 -5.22
N GLY A 20 -29.26 -9.37 -6.24
CA GLY A 20 -29.76 -10.74 -6.15
C GLY A 20 -30.07 -11.34 -7.52
N THR A 21 -30.39 -12.62 -7.53
CA THR A 21 -30.83 -13.33 -8.76
C THR A 21 -32.32 -13.14 -8.98
N SER A 22 -32.83 -13.51 -10.15
CA SER A 22 -34.27 -13.56 -10.41
C SER A 22 -35.05 -14.41 -9.40
N LYS A 23 -34.41 -15.43 -8.83
CA LYS A 23 -34.98 -16.34 -7.81
C LYS A 23 -34.81 -15.88 -6.36
N SER A 24 -34.32 -14.66 -6.14
CA SER A 24 -34.28 -14.10 -4.79
C SER A 24 -35.69 -13.78 -4.30
N MET A 25 -35.87 -13.66 -2.98
CA MET A 25 -37.18 -13.45 -2.33
C MET A 25 -37.67 -12.01 -2.51
N TRP A 26 -37.83 -11.57 -3.75
CA TRP A 26 -38.24 -10.20 -4.07
C TRP A 26 -39.64 -9.85 -3.60
N GLU A 27 -40.57 -10.82 -3.64
CA GLU A 27 -41.92 -10.70 -3.14
C GLU A 27 -41.93 -10.39 -1.63
N GLU A 28 -40.99 -10.98 -0.87
CA GLU A 28 -40.89 -10.71 0.56
C GLU A 28 -40.26 -9.34 0.84
N VAL A 29 -39.31 -8.89 0.00
CA VAL A 29 -38.77 -7.52 0.06
C VAL A 29 -39.89 -6.52 -0.21
N TYR A 30 -40.67 -6.72 -1.31
CA TYR A 30 -41.83 -5.90 -1.62
C TYR A 30 -42.79 -5.83 -0.45
N SER A 31 -43.24 -6.98 0.07
CA SER A 31 -44.17 -7.05 1.19
C SER A 31 -43.66 -6.28 2.43
N ASN A 32 -42.40 -6.45 2.78
CA ASN A 32 -41.82 -5.84 3.97
C ASN A 32 -41.78 -4.30 3.88
N PHE A 33 -41.33 -3.76 2.74
CA PHE A 33 -41.13 -2.32 2.57
C PHE A 33 -42.45 -1.59 2.20
N SER A 34 -43.33 -2.21 1.42
CA SER A 34 -44.65 -1.63 1.08
C SER A 34 -45.58 -1.58 2.26
N ASN A 35 -45.60 -2.62 3.12
CA ASN A 35 -46.40 -2.59 4.36
C ASN A 35 -46.00 -1.45 5.30
N LYS A 36 -44.70 -1.14 5.42
CA LYS A 36 -44.21 -0.02 6.23
C LYS A 36 -44.70 1.35 5.72
N LYS A 37 -44.98 1.46 4.42
CA LYS A 37 -45.48 2.68 3.78
C LYS A 37 -46.98 2.70 3.60
N ASN A 38 -47.71 1.68 4.06
CA ASN A 38 -49.12 1.45 3.82
C ASN A 38 -49.50 1.45 2.31
N SER A 39 -48.59 0.92 1.48
CA SER A 39 -48.74 0.81 0.01
C SER A 39 -48.73 -0.65 -0.48
N TYR A 40 -48.95 -1.60 0.41
CA TYR A 40 -48.95 -3.04 0.05
C TYR A 40 -50.21 -3.35 -0.76
N ASP A 41 -50.00 -4.07 -1.89
CA ASP A 41 -51.05 -4.62 -2.73
C ASP A 41 -50.83 -6.12 -2.91
N GLU A 42 -51.89 -6.90 -2.60
CA GLU A 42 -51.81 -8.37 -2.63
C GLU A 42 -51.72 -8.93 -4.07
N ASN A 43 -52.33 -8.25 -5.05
CA ASN A 43 -52.19 -8.65 -6.45
C ASN A 43 -50.76 -8.50 -6.94
N THR A 44 -50.14 -7.36 -6.71
CA THR A 44 -48.74 -7.10 -7.03
C THR A 44 -47.80 -8.13 -6.37
N TYR A 45 -48.07 -8.51 -5.12
CA TYR A 45 -47.30 -9.54 -4.43
C TYR A 45 -47.44 -10.90 -5.13
N ASN A 46 -48.67 -11.31 -5.50
CA ASN A 46 -48.93 -12.57 -6.14
C ASN A 46 -48.37 -12.62 -7.57
N ASP A 47 -48.54 -11.55 -8.34
CA ASP A 47 -47.99 -11.46 -9.71
C ASP A 47 -46.46 -11.56 -9.69
N LEU A 48 -45.79 -10.83 -8.78
CA LEU A 48 -44.36 -10.89 -8.61
C LEU A 48 -43.87 -12.32 -8.23
N LYS A 49 -44.64 -12.97 -7.32
CA LYS A 49 -44.29 -14.33 -6.90
C LYS A 49 -44.45 -15.32 -8.04
N GLU A 50 -45.49 -15.18 -8.89
CA GLU A 50 -45.70 -16.00 -10.06
C GLU A 50 -44.58 -15.78 -11.09
N GLU A 51 -44.20 -14.55 -11.36
CA GLU A 51 -43.07 -14.20 -12.25
C GLU A 51 -41.75 -14.82 -11.77
N ILE A 52 -41.44 -14.72 -10.46
CA ILE A 52 -40.29 -15.39 -9.87
C ILE A 52 -40.31 -16.91 -10.07
N ILE A 53 -41.45 -17.55 -9.92
CA ILE A 53 -41.60 -18.99 -10.12
C ILE A 53 -41.37 -19.36 -11.59
N LEU A 54 -41.92 -18.61 -12.52
CA LEU A 54 -41.83 -18.81 -13.95
C LEU A 54 -40.45 -18.49 -14.54
N SER A 55 -39.71 -17.56 -13.92
CA SER A 55 -38.36 -17.23 -14.34
C SER A 55 -37.48 -18.49 -14.24
N GLY A 56 -36.96 -18.99 -15.37
CA GLY A 56 -36.17 -20.21 -15.43
C GLY A 56 -34.90 -20.14 -14.59
N GLU A 57 -34.23 -21.29 -14.37
CA GLU A 57 -32.97 -21.35 -13.65
C GLU A 57 -31.86 -20.55 -14.33
N ASN A 58 -32.00 -20.26 -15.62
CA ASN A 58 -31.02 -19.49 -16.42
C ASN A 58 -31.18 -17.97 -16.33
N ALA A 59 -31.90 -17.49 -15.30
CA ALA A 59 -31.95 -16.09 -14.92
C ALA A 59 -32.25 -15.12 -16.08
N GLU A 60 -33.41 -15.23 -16.68
CA GLU A 60 -33.99 -14.06 -17.38
C GLU A 60 -34.25 -12.98 -16.34
N THR A 61 -33.99 -11.73 -16.70
CA THR A 61 -34.30 -10.59 -15.82
C THR A 61 -35.82 -10.46 -15.71
N ILE A 62 -36.30 -10.29 -14.47
CA ILE A 62 -37.72 -10.03 -14.17
C ILE A 62 -37.92 -8.54 -13.88
N ASP A 63 -39.16 -8.06 -14.02
CA ASP A 63 -39.50 -6.69 -13.67
C ASP A 63 -39.59 -6.52 -12.14
N LEU A 64 -38.72 -5.70 -11.57
CA LEU A 64 -38.65 -5.38 -10.14
C LEU A 64 -38.97 -3.91 -9.83
N SER A 65 -39.60 -3.21 -10.76
CA SER A 65 -39.97 -1.80 -10.58
C SER A 65 -40.85 -1.56 -9.35
N CYS A 66 -41.79 -2.46 -9.07
CA CYS A 66 -42.64 -2.39 -7.88
C CYS A 66 -41.85 -2.52 -6.57
N VAL A 67 -40.77 -3.31 -6.59
CA VAL A 67 -39.87 -3.47 -5.42
C VAL A 67 -39.03 -2.21 -5.25
N GLU A 68 -38.49 -1.64 -6.33
CA GLU A 68 -37.73 -0.37 -6.28
C GLU A 68 -38.60 0.76 -5.71
N GLU A 69 -39.88 0.86 -6.13
CA GLU A 69 -40.82 1.84 -5.59
C GLU A 69 -41.07 1.60 -4.10
N ALA A 70 -41.26 0.36 -3.68
CA ALA A 70 -41.41 0.02 -2.27
C ALA A 70 -40.18 0.36 -1.42
N LEU A 71 -38.98 0.21 -1.94
CA LEU A 71 -37.73 0.60 -1.26
C LEU A 71 -37.64 2.12 -1.10
N GLY A 72 -38.04 2.90 -2.11
CA GLY A 72 -38.05 4.35 -2.08
C GLY A 72 -37.15 5.02 -3.11
N LYS A 73 -37.35 6.34 -3.24
CA LYS A 73 -36.69 7.15 -4.27
C LYS A 73 -35.14 7.00 -4.23
N GLY A 74 -34.55 6.69 -5.37
CA GLY A 74 -33.11 6.57 -5.54
C GLY A 74 -32.55 5.19 -5.19
N SER A 75 -33.38 4.29 -4.63
CA SER A 75 -33.02 2.89 -4.44
C SER A 75 -33.02 2.15 -5.78
N LYS A 76 -32.16 1.13 -5.91
CA LYS A 76 -31.99 0.35 -7.13
C LYS A 76 -31.81 -1.13 -6.83
N ILE A 77 -32.26 -1.96 -7.79
CA ILE A 77 -32.06 -3.40 -7.75
C ILE A 77 -31.18 -3.79 -8.92
N TYR A 78 -30.18 -4.62 -8.62
CA TYR A 78 -29.28 -5.18 -9.60
C TYR A 78 -29.44 -6.69 -9.64
N GLN A 79 -29.93 -7.18 -10.79
CA GLN A 79 -30.09 -8.60 -11.01
C GLN A 79 -28.80 -9.22 -11.53
N ILE A 80 -28.37 -10.28 -10.89
CA ILE A 80 -27.15 -11.04 -11.19
C ILE A 80 -27.50 -12.46 -11.58
N LYS A 81 -26.55 -13.15 -12.19
CA LYS A 81 -26.63 -14.58 -12.52
C LYS A 81 -26.08 -15.43 -11.38
N TYR A 82 -26.32 -16.74 -11.43
CA TYR A 82 -25.83 -17.68 -10.41
C TYR A 82 -24.30 -17.76 -10.35
N GLY A 83 -23.59 -17.49 -11.46
CA GLY A 83 -22.13 -17.55 -11.51
C GLY A 83 -21.60 -18.97 -11.68
N ILE A 84 -22.29 -19.78 -12.46
CA ILE A 84 -21.92 -21.20 -12.71
C ILE A 84 -20.77 -21.37 -13.72
N ASN A 85 -20.42 -20.32 -14.44
CA ASN A 85 -19.35 -20.29 -15.43
C ASN A 85 -18.68 -18.91 -15.47
N GLU A 86 -17.54 -18.82 -16.18
CA GLU A 86 -16.73 -17.60 -16.25
C GLU A 86 -17.51 -16.41 -16.85
N ALA A 87 -18.33 -16.64 -17.86
CA ALA A 87 -19.12 -15.57 -18.48
C ALA A 87 -20.13 -14.97 -17.50
N GLU A 88 -20.79 -15.77 -16.69
CA GLU A 88 -21.68 -15.28 -15.63
C GLU A 88 -20.93 -14.59 -14.49
N LEU A 89 -19.74 -15.08 -14.14
CA LEU A 89 -18.88 -14.44 -13.15
C LEU A 89 -18.45 -13.04 -13.62
N ILE A 90 -18.06 -12.90 -14.89
CA ILE A 90 -17.71 -11.60 -15.49
C ILE A 90 -18.95 -10.69 -15.51
N TYR A 91 -20.09 -11.18 -15.97
CA TYR A 91 -21.34 -10.42 -15.95
C TYR A 91 -21.68 -9.89 -14.54
N ASN A 92 -21.58 -10.75 -13.53
CA ASN A 92 -21.82 -10.34 -12.14
C ASN A 92 -20.81 -9.26 -11.69
N LEU A 93 -19.54 -9.41 -12.03
CA LEU A 93 -18.54 -8.38 -11.72
C LEU A 93 -18.89 -7.04 -12.36
N GLU A 94 -19.32 -7.01 -13.62
CA GLU A 94 -19.75 -5.80 -14.32
C GLU A 94 -20.94 -5.13 -13.62
N ILE A 95 -21.90 -5.92 -13.12
CA ILE A 95 -23.02 -5.38 -12.32
C ILE A 95 -22.50 -4.71 -11.02
N PHE A 96 -21.61 -5.38 -10.31
CA PHE A 96 -21.01 -4.78 -9.10
C PHE A 96 -20.18 -3.52 -9.39
N MET A 97 -19.50 -3.49 -10.54
CA MET A 97 -18.74 -2.30 -10.94
C MET A 97 -19.61 -1.05 -11.18
N LYS A 98 -20.91 -1.20 -11.50
CA LYS A 98 -21.86 -0.09 -11.58
C LYS A 98 -22.01 0.67 -10.27
N LEU A 99 -21.69 0.05 -9.13
CA LEU A 99 -21.64 0.76 -7.85
C LEU A 99 -20.65 1.92 -7.86
N SER A 100 -19.56 1.79 -8.64
CA SER A 100 -18.57 2.87 -8.78
C SER A 100 -19.12 4.12 -9.45
N GLU A 101 -20.20 4.00 -10.23
CA GLU A 101 -20.85 5.11 -10.95
C GLU A 101 -21.84 5.86 -10.07
N ILE A 102 -22.47 5.17 -9.12
CA ILE A 102 -23.58 5.70 -8.30
C ILE A 102 -23.15 6.15 -6.91
N LEU A 103 -22.05 5.61 -6.37
CA LEU A 103 -21.51 6.06 -5.09
C LEU A 103 -20.78 7.38 -5.27
N GLU A 104 -20.96 8.30 -4.32
CA GLU A 104 -20.38 9.64 -4.34
C GLU A 104 -19.44 9.85 -3.15
N ASP A 105 -18.60 10.90 -3.24
CA ASP A 105 -17.72 11.29 -2.14
C ASP A 105 -18.54 11.67 -0.90
N GLY A 106 -18.19 11.08 0.22
CA GLY A 106 -18.87 11.29 1.49
C GLY A 106 -19.99 10.30 1.78
N ASP A 107 -20.27 9.36 0.85
CA ASP A 107 -21.27 8.32 1.11
C ASP A 107 -20.84 7.40 2.25
N GLU A 108 -21.76 7.16 3.18
CA GLU A 108 -21.65 6.18 4.26
C GLU A 108 -22.32 4.87 3.85
N ILE A 109 -21.59 3.79 3.85
CA ILE A 109 -22.04 2.49 3.33
C ILE A 109 -22.25 1.49 4.45
N TYR A 110 -23.44 0.94 4.51
CA TYR A 110 -23.83 -0.18 5.36
C TYR A 110 -24.12 -1.39 4.50
N ILE A 111 -23.40 -2.46 4.70
CA ILE A 111 -23.45 -3.66 3.85
C ILE A 111 -24.08 -4.80 4.64
N ASP A 112 -25.11 -5.44 4.07
CA ASP A 112 -25.71 -6.66 4.60
C ASP A 112 -25.36 -7.85 3.68
N ILE A 113 -24.65 -8.83 4.24
CA ILE A 113 -24.26 -10.07 3.54
C ILE A 113 -24.99 -11.30 4.08
N THR A 114 -26.01 -11.14 4.91
CA THR A 114 -26.69 -12.24 5.64
C THR A 114 -27.30 -13.26 4.71
N HIS A 115 -27.96 -12.82 3.64
CA HIS A 115 -28.67 -13.67 2.69
C HIS A 115 -27.94 -13.81 1.36
N SER A 116 -26.67 -13.39 1.28
CA SER A 116 -25.92 -13.43 0.04
C SER A 116 -25.34 -14.83 -0.26
N PHE A 117 -25.21 -15.17 -1.54
CA PHE A 117 -24.32 -16.25 -1.93
C PHE A 117 -22.88 -15.91 -1.48
N ARG A 118 -22.11 -16.93 -1.11
CA ARG A 118 -20.72 -16.76 -0.65
C ARG A 118 -19.86 -15.96 -1.63
N SER A 119 -20.07 -16.16 -2.95
CA SER A 119 -19.37 -15.44 -4.01
C SER A 119 -19.68 -13.94 -4.01
N LEU A 120 -20.90 -13.52 -3.67
CA LEU A 120 -21.30 -12.10 -3.69
C LEU A 120 -20.55 -11.27 -2.66
N SER A 121 -20.29 -11.84 -1.49
CA SER A 121 -19.47 -11.19 -0.47
C SER A 121 -18.05 -10.91 -0.97
N LEU A 122 -17.47 -11.81 -1.80
CA LEU A 122 -16.16 -11.62 -2.42
C LEU A 122 -16.20 -10.51 -3.49
N TYR A 123 -17.23 -10.46 -4.34
CA TYR A 123 -17.40 -9.38 -5.31
C TYR A 123 -17.48 -8.02 -4.61
N MET A 124 -18.35 -7.91 -3.60
CA MET A 124 -18.50 -6.67 -2.83
C MET A 124 -17.16 -6.22 -2.24
N PHE A 125 -16.43 -7.15 -1.63
CA PHE A 125 -15.11 -6.89 -1.05
C PHE A 125 -14.12 -6.33 -2.09
N VAL A 126 -14.03 -6.95 -3.26
CA VAL A 126 -13.12 -6.53 -4.35
C VAL A 126 -13.54 -5.17 -4.91
N VAL A 127 -14.84 -4.98 -5.18
CA VAL A 127 -15.34 -3.76 -5.82
C VAL A 127 -15.24 -2.55 -4.90
N LEU A 128 -15.53 -2.68 -3.60
CA LEU A 128 -15.34 -1.59 -2.66
C LEU A 128 -13.86 -1.18 -2.55
N ASN A 129 -12.95 -2.15 -2.55
CA ASN A 129 -11.53 -1.86 -2.61
C ASN A 129 -11.12 -1.14 -3.90
N TYR A 130 -11.70 -1.54 -5.03
CA TYR A 130 -11.49 -0.86 -6.30
C TYR A 130 -11.98 0.59 -6.24
N ILE A 131 -13.18 0.83 -5.73
CA ILE A 131 -13.77 2.17 -5.63
C ILE A 131 -12.91 3.07 -4.75
N GLN A 132 -12.48 2.59 -3.59
CA GLN A 132 -11.67 3.39 -2.66
C GLN A 132 -10.24 3.64 -3.14
N ASN A 133 -9.62 2.69 -3.85
CA ASN A 133 -8.18 2.72 -4.13
C ASN A 133 -7.81 2.99 -5.59
N VAL A 134 -8.73 2.78 -6.52
CA VAL A 134 -8.48 3.00 -7.96
C VAL A 134 -9.30 4.16 -8.50
N ILE A 135 -10.57 4.24 -8.13
CA ILE A 135 -11.44 5.38 -8.48
C ILE A 135 -11.19 6.58 -7.54
N ASP A 136 -10.58 6.34 -6.37
CA ASP A 136 -10.23 7.34 -5.35
C ASP A 136 -11.46 8.08 -4.78
N LYS A 137 -12.61 7.40 -4.72
CA LYS A 137 -13.80 7.95 -4.07
C LYS A 137 -13.70 7.80 -2.56
N LYS A 138 -13.97 8.90 -1.87
CA LYS A 138 -13.95 8.99 -0.40
C LYS A 138 -15.25 8.46 0.20
N ILE A 139 -15.50 7.17 0.05
CA ILE A 139 -16.61 6.46 0.68
C ILE A 139 -16.20 5.93 2.06
N GLU A 140 -17.11 5.91 3.00
CA GLU A 140 -16.89 5.36 4.34
C GLU A 140 -17.72 4.09 4.57
N ILE A 141 -17.06 2.95 4.77
CA ILE A 141 -17.73 1.70 5.14
C ILE A 141 -17.96 1.74 6.65
N LYS A 142 -19.20 1.99 7.06
CA LYS A 142 -19.61 2.09 8.48
C LYS A 142 -19.83 0.73 9.12
N ALA A 143 -20.37 -0.23 8.36
CA ALA A 143 -20.60 -1.57 8.87
C ALA A 143 -20.68 -2.59 7.73
N VAL A 144 -20.21 -3.80 8.01
CA VAL A 144 -20.43 -5.00 7.20
C VAL A 144 -21.12 -6.03 8.08
N LEU A 145 -22.41 -6.16 7.92
CA LEU A 145 -23.26 -6.89 8.83
C LEU A 145 -23.56 -8.29 8.34
N TYR A 146 -23.45 -9.23 9.23
CA TYR A 146 -23.78 -10.64 9.02
C TYR A 146 -24.67 -11.15 10.15
N GLY A 147 -25.90 -11.50 9.84
CA GLY A 147 -26.81 -12.13 10.78
C GLY A 147 -26.52 -13.64 10.89
N MET A 148 -26.13 -14.08 12.06
CA MET A 148 -25.84 -15.48 12.34
C MET A 148 -27.12 -16.30 12.56
N LEU A 149 -27.85 -16.57 11.46
CA LEU A 149 -29.14 -17.27 11.49
C LEU A 149 -29.05 -18.69 12.08
N GLU A 150 -27.88 -19.33 11.94
CA GLU A 150 -27.60 -20.68 12.42
C GLU A 150 -27.25 -20.74 13.93
N SER A 151 -27.07 -19.59 14.58
CA SER A 151 -26.81 -19.56 16.03
C SER A 151 -27.93 -20.26 16.81
N LYS A 152 -27.55 -21.02 17.84
CA LYS A 152 -28.50 -21.69 18.74
C LYS A 152 -29.16 -20.75 19.75
N ASP A 153 -28.67 -19.50 19.84
CA ASP A 153 -29.23 -18.50 20.75
C ASP A 153 -30.65 -18.11 20.34
N GLU A 154 -31.49 -17.81 21.32
CA GLU A 154 -32.87 -17.34 21.06
C GLU A 154 -32.88 -16.06 20.25
N THR A 155 -31.94 -15.15 20.53
CA THR A 155 -31.70 -13.93 19.73
C THR A 155 -30.56 -14.20 18.76
N LYS A 156 -30.84 -14.14 17.44
CA LYS A 156 -29.81 -14.31 16.42
C LYS A 156 -28.85 -13.12 16.43
N PRO A 157 -27.55 -13.30 16.77
CA PRO A 157 -26.62 -12.19 16.82
C PRO A 157 -26.33 -11.64 15.42
N VAL A 158 -26.15 -10.35 15.34
CA VAL A 158 -25.63 -9.66 14.14
C VAL A 158 -24.20 -9.27 14.41
N VAL A 159 -23.28 -9.75 13.58
CA VAL A 159 -21.84 -9.51 13.70
C VAL A 159 -21.41 -8.45 12.71
N ASN A 160 -20.62 -7.48 13.14
CA ASN A 160 -19.99 -6.51 12.25
C ASN A 160 -18.61 -7.02 11.81
N LEU A 161 -18.44 -7.27 10.53
CA LEU A 161 -17.22 -7.76 9.90
C LEU A 161 -16.35 -6.61 9.34
N GLU A 162 -16.61 -5.36 9.70
CA GLU A 162 -15.85 -4.18 9.27
C GLU A 162 -14.34 -4.33 9.49
N ILE A 163 -13.95 -5.06 10.52
CA ILE A 163 -12.54 -5.32 10.84
C ILE A 163 -11.77 -5.97 9.68
N ILE A 164 -12.46 -6.77 8.83
CA ILE A 164 -11.86 -7.39 7.65
C ILE A 164 -11.48 -6.32 6.61
N TYR A 165 -12.33 -5.32 6.43
CA TYR A 165 -12.06 -4.19 5.53
C TYR A 165 -10.94 -3.30 6.08
N LYS A 166 -10.92 -3.04 7.38
CA LYS A 166 -9.82 -2.30 8.04
C LYS A 166 -8.47 -3.00 7.84
N MET A 167 -8.43 -4.33 7.83
CA MET A 167 -7.19 -5.07 7.56
C MET A 167 -6.61 -4.76 6.18
N ILE A 168 -7.44 -4.45 5.16
CA ILE A 168 -6.96 -4.12 3.82
C ILE A 168 -6.17 -2.81 3.84
N GLU A 169 -6.65 -1.79 4.56
CA GLU A 169 -5.92 -0.53 4.70
C GLU A 169 -4.55 -0.75 5.33
N TRP A 170 -4.46 -1.63 6.34
CA TRP A 170 -3.20 -2.04 6.93
C TRP A 170 -2.28 -2.77 5.95
N ILE A 171 -2.82 -3.68 5.13
CA ILE A 171 -2.07 -4.39 4.08
C ILE A 171 -1.55 -3.40 3.03
N LYS A 172 -2.37 -2.44 2.62
CA LYS A 172 -1.98 -1.37 1.69
C LYS A 172 -0.82 -0.54 2.25
N GLY A 173 -0.97 -0.01 3.46
CA GLY A 173 0.08 0.74 4.13
C GLY A 173 1.37 -0.08 4.32
N ALA A 174 1.24 -1.38 4.64
CA ALA A 174 2.38 -2.28 4.73
C ALA A 174 3.12 -2.44 3.39
N ASN A 175 2.39 -2.56 2.29
CA ASN A 175 2.97 -2.61 0.94
C ASN A 175 3.65 -1.30 0.54
N GLU A 176 3.06 -0.16 0.88
CA GLU A 176 3.66 1.16 0.65
C GLU A 176 4.97 1.31 1.42
N PHE A 177 4.99 0.93 2.70
CA PHE A 177 6.20 0.94 3.51
C PHE A 177 7.26 0.00 2.96
N LYS A 178 6.91 -1.27 2.71
CA LYS A 178 7.83 -2.29 2.24
C LYS A 178 8.49 -1.92 0.91
N ASN A 179 7.71 -1.43 -0.05
CA ASN A 179 8.17 -1.18 -1.42
C ASN A 179 8.75 0.22 -1.61
N TYR A 180 8.27 1.20 -0.83
CA TYR A 180 8.61 2.60 -1.04
C TYR A 180 9.21 3.29 0.19
N GLY A 181 9.13 2.70 1.37
CA GLY A 181 9.49 3.35 2.62
C GLY A 181 8.46 4.40 3.06
N ASN A 182 7.29 4.43 2.42
CA ASN A 182 6.22 5.35 2.76
C ASN A 182 5.37 4.79 3.90
N SER A 183 5.42 5.43 5.05
CA SER A 183 4.66 5.04 6.23
C SER A 183 3.47 5.94 6.53
N TYR A 184 3.08 6.82 5.59
CA TYR A 184 2.00 7.78 5.83
C TYR A 184 0.66 7.09 6.12
N THR A 185 0.27 6.13 5.28
CA THR A 185 -0.96 5.35 5.49
C THR A 185 -0.94 4.61 6.84
N ILE A 186 0.20 3.98 7.19
CA ILE A 186 0.33 3.33 8.50
C ILE A 186 0.26 4.35 9.64
N ALA A 187 0.88 5.52 9.47
CA ALA A 187 0.85 6.56 10.48
C ALA A 187 -0.58 7.05 10.76
N ASP A 188 -1.38 7.24 9.70
CA ASP A 188 -2.78 7.65 9.82
C ASP A 188 -3.62 6.58 10.54
N LEU A 189 -3.40 5.29 10.23
CA LEU A 189 -4.07 4.19 10.91
C LEU A 189 -3.69 4.09 12.38
N VAL A 190 -2.40 4.23 12.69
CA VAL A 190 -1.87 4.25 14.07
C VAL A 190 -2.44 5.43 14.86
N GLU A 191 -2.58 6.59 14.24
CA GLU A 191 -3.16 7.77 14.87
C GLU A 191 -4.65 7.58 15.18
N LYS A 192 -5.41 6.97 14.26
CA LYS A 192 -6.80 6.56 14.49
C LYS A 192 -6.94 5.56 15.65
N GLU A 193 -5.94 4.71 15.88
CA GLU A 193 -5.86 3.81 17.03
C GLU A 193 -5.37 4.50 18.33
N GLY A 194 -5.18 5.82 18.30
CA GLY A 194 -4.87 6.65 19.48
C GLY A 194 -3.39 6.81 19.80
N ASN A 195 -2.48 6.43 18.89
CA ASN A 195 -1.04 6.53 19.13
C ASN A 195 -0.36 7.62 18.28
N THR A 196 -0.64 8.88 18.58
CA THR A 196 -0.13 10.06 17.85
C THR A 196 1.40 10.16 17.87
N GLU A 197 2.07 9.79 18.97
CA GLU A 197 3.54 9.86 19.04
C GLU A 197 4.18 8.89 18.05
N TYR A 198 3.65 7.69 17.95
CA TYR A 198 4.13 6.68 17.02
C TYR A 198 3.88 7.10 15.56
N ALA A 199 2.68 7.58 15.27
CA ALA A 199 2.33 8.13 13.96
C ALA A 199 3.31 9.22 13.51
N ARG A 200 3.65 10.15 14.42
CA ARG A 200 4.63 11.21 14.15
C ARG A 200 6.02 10.65 13.82
N LYS A 201 6.50 9.62 14.53
CA LYS A 201 7.81 8.99 14.24
C LYS A 201 7.82 8.32 12.86
N LEU A 202 6.74 7.66 12.47
CA LEU A 202 6.59 7.07 11.15
C LEU A 202 6.61 8.13 10.04
N ARG A 203 5.87 9.23 10.20
CA ARG A 203 5.88 10.34 9.24
C ARG A 203 7.27 10.96 9.10
N ASN A 204 7.93 11.27 10.22
CA ASN A 204 9.30 11.83 10.21
C ASN A 204 10.30 10.93 9.49
N PHE A 205 10.18 9.61 9.67
CA PHE A 205 11.00 8.65 8.92
C PHE A 205 10.76 8.76 7.41
N SER A 206 9.51 8.74 6.98
CA SER A 206 9.18 8.84 5.56
C SER A 206 9.57 10.19 4.95
N ASP A 207 9.39 11.29 5.68
CA ASP A 207 9.82 12.62 5.26
C ASP A 207 11.33 12.67 5.05
N SER A 208 12.10 12.17 6.01
CA SER A 208 13.57 12.12 5.91
C SER A 208 14.03 11.25 4.74
N LEU A 209 13.36 10.11 4.50
CA LEU A 209 13.68 9.21 3.40
C LEU A 209 13.35 9.83 2.04
N ASN A 210 12.19 10.46 1.91
CA ASN A 210 11.72 11.05 0.66
C ASN A 210 12.50 12.32 0.29
N LEU A 211 12.89 13.13 1.28
CA LEU A 211 13.73 14.30 1.07
C LEU A 211 15.22 13.96 0.86
N GLY A 212 15.61 12.71 1.14
CA GLY A 212 17.01 12.31 1.05
C GLY A 212 17.90 12.95 2.12
N TYR A 213 17.34 13.29 3.29
CA TYR A 213 18.07 13.87 4.43
C TYR A 213 18.91 12.81 5.13
N MET A 214 20.09 12.51 4.55
CA MET A 214 20.94 11.42 5.02
C MET A 214 21.49 11.63 6.44
N GLY A 215 21.69 12.88 6.86
CA GLY A 215 22.20 13.20 8.20
C GLY A 215 21.24 12.86 9.34
N SER A 216 19.93 12.98 9.14
CA SER A 216 18.92 12.61 10.15
C SER A 216 18.47 11.15 10.06
N LEU A 217 18.75 10.49 8.93
CA LEU A 217 18.17 9.18 8.62
C LEU A 217 18.60 8.09 9.62
N LYS A 218 19.86 8.11 10.09
CA LYS A 218 20.34 7.16 11.10
C LYS A 218 19.54 7.28 12.40
N GLU A 219 19.20 8.48 12.82
CA GLU A 219 18.37 8.73 14.00
C GLU A 219 16.95 8.23 13.79
N GLN A 220 16.38 8.48 12.60
CA GLN A 220 15.04 8.00 12.25
C GLN A 220 14.99 6.48 12.19
N ILE A 221 15.99 5.80 11.59
CA ILE A 221 16.09 4.34 11.60
C ILE A 221 16.21 3.81 13.04
N ASN A 222 17.01 4.47 13.89
CA ASN A 222 17.13 4.08 15.29
C ASN A 222 15.81 4.33 16.07
N SER A 223 15.05 5.36 15.73
CA SER A 223 13.73 5.58 16.32
C SER A 223 12.77 4.43 15.96
N LEU A 224 12.84 3.89 14.74
CA LEU A 224 12.08 2.72 14.35
C LEU A 224 12.46 1.46 15.17
N LYS A 225 13.73 1.26 15.52
CA LYS A 225 14.18 0.13 16.36
C LYS A 225 13.55 0.11 17.76
N ASN A 226 13.18 1.27 18.27
CA ASN A 226 12.57 1.40 19.59
C ASN A 226 11.03 1.29 19.56
N LEU A 227 10.45 1.10 18.38
CA LEU A 227 9.00 1.04 18.21
C LEU A 227 8.40 -0.26 18.80
N ASP A 228 9.16 -1.36 18.85
CA ASP A 228 8.73 -2.62 19.49
C ASP A 228 8.41 -2.45 20.98
N LYS A 229 8.91 -1.38 21.59
CA LYS A 229 8.69 -1.07 23.02
C LYS A 229 7.47 -0.16 23.24
N ILE A 230 7.00 0.53 22.23
CA ILE A 230 5.80 1.35 22.28
C ILE A 230 4.63 0.45 21.88
N VAL A 231 4.13 -0.23 22.86
CA VAL A 231 3.09 -1.26 22.77
C VAL A 231 1.85 -0.70 22.10
N LEU A 232 1.62 -1.08 20.84
CA LEU A 232 0.28 -1.20 20.31
C LEU A 232 -0.39 -2.32 21.11
N LYS A 233 -1.03 -2.00 22.24
CA LYS A 233 -1.55 -3.02 23.16
C LYS A 233 -2.67 -3.84 22.56
N HIS A 234 -3.40 -3.27 21.62
CA HIS A 234 -4.53 -3.88 20.93
C HIS A 234 -4.66 -3.22 19.55
N GLY A 235 -5.12 -3.99 18.55
CA GLY A 235 -5.39 -3.47 17.23
C GLY A 235 -4.69 -4.25 16.11
N LEU A 236 -5.07 -3.95 14.86
CA LEU A 236 -4.53 -4.63 13.67
C LEU A 236 -3.06 -4.31 13.43
N GLY A 237 -2.63 -3.12 13.85
CA GLY A 237 -1.24 -2.68 13.76
C GLY A 237 -0.25 -3.61 14.46
N THR A 238 -0.67 -4.30 15.54
CA THR A 238 0.19 -5.26 16.28
C THR A 238 0.65 -6.44 15.41
N TYR A 239 -0.10 -6.80 14.41
CA TYR A 239 0.24 -7.90 13.48
C TYR A 239 1.08 -7.42 12.30
N VAL A 240 0.89 -6.20 11.85
CA VAL A 240 1.46 -5.68 10.60
C VAL A 240 2.79 -4.97 10.83
N ILE A 241 2.83 -4.05 11.78
CA ILE A 241 3.96 -3.13 11.98
C ILE A 241 5.26 -3.85 12.34
N PRO A 242 5.30 -4.76 13.35
CA PRO A 242 6.55 -5.41 13.71
C PRO A 242 7.18 -6.14 12.54
N LYS A 243 6.37 -6.79 11.70
CA LYS A 243 6.86 -7.55 10.56
C LYS A 243 7.56 -6.65 9.53
N ILE A 244 6.88 -5.59 9.07
CA ILE A 244 7.41 -4.71 8.02
C ILE A 244 8.61 -3.87 8.51
N VAL A 245 8.57 -3.43 9.77
CA VAL A 245 9.67 -2.66 10.38
C VAL A 245 10.88 -3.56 10.57
N ASN A 246 10.73 -4.77 11.09
CA ASN A 246 11.84 -5.71 11.27
C ASN A 246 12.46 -6.12 9.93
N ASP A 247 11.66 -6.40 8.89
CA ASP A 247 12.17 -6.69 7.55
C ASP A 247 13.01 -5.53 6.99
N PHE A 248 12.59 -4.29 7.23
CA PHE A 248 13.38 -3.11 6.87
C PHE A 248 14.65 -2.98 7.70
N LEU A 249 14.57 -3.17 9.02
CA LEU A 249 15.69 -3.04 9.95
C LEU A 249 16.78 -4.10 9.75
N GLU A 250 16.46 -5.27 9.18
CA GLU A 250 17.44 -6.30 8.85
C GLU A 250 18.54 -5.79 7.92
N TYR A 251 18.24 -4.82 7.02
CA TYR A 251 19.26 -4.18 6.19
C TYR A 251 20.33 -3.45 7.02
N PHE A 252 19.98 -2.97 8.20
CA PHE A 252 20.84 -2.13 9.04
C PHE A 252 21.41 -2.84 10.27
N LYS A 253 21.13 -4.13 10.43
CA LYS A 253 21.48 -4.94 11.60
C LYS A 253 22.97 -4.86 11.95
N ASN A 254 23.85 -4.84 10.95
CA ASN A 254 25.29 -4.85 11.12
C ASN A 254 25.94 -3.47 10.91
N ALA A 255 25.16 -2.42 10.64
CA ALA A 255 25.68 -1.09 10.41
C ALA A 255 26.11 -0.45 11.73
N LYS A 256 27.39 -0.11 11.86
CA LYS A 256 27.98 0.52 13.05
C LYS A 256 28.19 2.02 12.84
N THR A 257 28.48 2.42 11.61
CA THR A 257 28.77 3.81 11.27
C THR A 257 27.67 4.42 10.41
N GLU A 258 27.72 5.73 10.22
CA GLU A 258 26.77 6.44 9.36
C GLU A 258 26.96 5.99 7.90
N SER A 259 28.20 5.89 7.44
CA SER A 259 28.51 5.46 6.09
C SER A 259 28.01 4.02 5.80
N GLU A 260 28.11 3.11 6.77
CA GLU A 260 27.56 1.74 6.65
C GLU A 260 26.03 1.76 6.60
N THR A 261 25.38 2.64 7.35
CA THR A 261 23.92 2.84 7.29
C THR A 261 23.50 3.32 5.91
N GLN A 262 24.18 4.33 5.36
CA GLN A 262 23.91 4.86 4.02
C GLN A 262 24.20 3.81 2.93
N LEU A 263 25.29 3.03 3.07
CA LEU A 263 25.62 1.93 2.16
C LEU A 263 24.48 0.91 2.11
N ASN A 264 23.99 0.47 3.27
CA ASN A 264 22.91 -0.50 3.35
C ASN A 264 21.58 0.06 2.80
N LEU A 265 21.32 1.36 3.01
CA LEU A 265 20.17 2.02 2.42
C LEU A 265 20.26 2.09 0.89
N SER A 266 21.45 2.30 0.33
CA SER A 266 21.63 2.28 -1.13
C SER A 266 21.26 0.92 -1.73
N LYS A 267 21.54 -0.16 -1.00
CA LYS A 267 21.16 -1.53 -1.40
C LYS A 267 19.64 -1.73 -1.29
N TRP A 268 19.03 -1.25 -0.20
CA TRP A 268 17.59 -1.31 -0.05
C TRP A 268 16.86 -0.56 -1.18
N PHE A 269 17.32 0.63 -1.55
CA PHE A 269 16.77 1.37 -2.69
C PHE A 269 16.89 0.58 -4.00
N TYR A 270 18.04 -0.06 -4.23
CA TYR A 270 18.26 -0.88 -5.43
C TYR A 270 17.30 -2.08 -5.47
N ASP A 271 17.17 -2.80 -4.36
CA ASP A 271 16.29 -3.97 -4.26
C ASP A 271 14.82 -3.60 -4.52
N ASN A 272 14.43 -2.38 -4.12
CA ASN A 272 13.11 -1.80 -4.36
C ASN A 272 13.01 -1.01 -5.69
N LYS A 273 13.94 -1.20 -6.63
CA LYS A 273 13.95 -0.60 -7.98
C LYS A 273 14.01 0.94 -8.00
N LYS A 274 14.41 1.56 -6.90
CA LYS A 274 14.64 3.01 -6.80
C LYS A 274 16.08 3.36 -7.17
N TYR A 275 16.43 3.12 -8.42
CA TYR A 275 17.81 3.18 -8.90
C TYR A 275 18.46 4.56 -8.75
N SER A 276 17.73 5.64 -8.98
CA SER A 276 18.22 7.00 -8.77
C SER A 276 18.65 7.20 -7.31
N ASN A 277 17.77 6.86 -6.36
CA ASN A 277 18.06 6.96 -4.93
C ASN A 277 19.21 6.04 -4.52
N SER A 278 19.34 4.86 -5.14
CA SER A 278 20.43 3.94 -4.85
C SER A 278 21.79 4.53 -5.18
N TYR A 279 21.94 5.17 -6.34
CA TYR A 279 23.19 5.83 -6.74
C TYR A 279 23.48 7.08 -5.92
N PHE A 280 22.45 7.91 -5.64
CA PHE A 280 22.60 9.06 -4.76
C PHE A 280 23.13 8.64 -3.39
N THR A 281 22.50 7.65 -2.78
CA THR A 281 22.84 7.18 -1.44
C THR A 281 24.18 6.47 -1.40
N LEU A 282 24.56 5.72 -2.45
CA LEU A 282 25.86 5.10 -2.55
C LEU A 282 26.98 6.15 -2.62
N GLN A 283 26.77 7.22 -3.40
CA GLN A 283 27.73 8.32 -3.45
C GLN A 283 27.89 9.00 -2.09
N GLU A 284 26.77 9.27 -1.40
CA GLU A 284 26.79 9.85 -0.07
C GLU A 284 27.51 8.96 0.96
N ALA A 285 27.28 7.65 0.90
CA ALA A 285 27.96 6.67 1.75
C ALA A 285 29.50 6.74 1.55
N MET A 286 29.96 6.87 0.31
CA MET A 286 31.39 6.96 0.00
C MET A 286 32.00 8.27 0.53
N ILE A 287 31.29 9.38 0.43
CA ILE A 287 31.75 10.67 0.97
C ILE A 287 31.83 10.60 2.49
N THR A 288 30.77 10.09 3.13
CA THR A 288 30.74 9.94 4.59
C THR A 288 31.84 9.01 5.09
N TYR A 289 32.07 7.88 4.38
CA TYR A 289 33.19 6.99 4.70
C TYR A 289 34.53 7.69 4.58
N GLY A 290 34.74 8.52 3.56
CA GLY A 290 35.96 9.33 3.43
C GLY A 290 36.16 10.30 4.59
N CYS A 291 35.10 10.97 5.05
CA CYS A 291 35.15 11.82 6.25
C CYS A 291 35.48 11.00 7.51
N GLU A 292 34.79 9.89 7.75
CA GLU A 292 35.01 8.98 8.88
C GLU A 292 36.46 8.45 8.90
N ASN A 293 36.99 8.08 7.73
CA ASN A 293 38.35 7.53 7.58
C ASN A 293 39.42 8.57 7.94
N GLN A 294 39.18 9.85 7.59
CA GLN A 294 40.06 10.96 7.92
C GLN A 294 39.79 11.54 9.31
N LYS A 295 38.84 10.98 10.07
CA LYS A 295 38.36 11.50 11.36
C LYS A 295 37.88 12.95 11.26
N TYR A 296 37.28 13.32 10.14
CA TYR A 296 36.67 14.62 9.94
C TYR A 296 35.24 14.58 10.47
N GLU A 297 34.79 15.72 11.01
CA GLU A 297 33.39 15.95 11.26
C GLU A 297 32.61 15.92 9.94
N ASN A 298 31.43 15.28 9.94
CA ASN A 298 30.59 15.15 8.76
C ASN A 298 29.79 16.44 8.49
N ASN A 299 30.50 17.53 8.17
CA ASN A 299 29.95 18.82 7.81
C ASN A 299 30.21 19.15 6.34
N PHE A 300 29.61 20.22 5.84
CA PHE A 300 29.68 20.63 4.44
C PHE A 300 31.10 20.79 3.93
N ASP A 301 31.96 21.50 4.67
CA ASP A 301 33.32 21.82 4.23
C ASP A 301 34.21 20.56 4.12
N ASN A 302 34.12 19.68 5.11
CA ASN A 302 34.87 18.44 5.12
C ASN A 302 34.38 17.47 4.03
N ARG A 303 33.08 17.44 3.76
CA ARG A 303 32.50 16.68 2.65
C ARG A 303 33.02 17.16 1.30
N GLU A 304 33.02 18.48 1.07
CA GLU A 304 33.55 19.08 -0.16
C GLU A 304 35.07 18.83 -0.30
N LYS A 305 35.83 18.91 0.79
CA LYS A 305 37.25 18.58 0.83
C LYS A 305 37.46 17.11 0.41
N THR A 306 36.72 16.19 0.99
CA THR A 306 36.79 14.76 0.70
C THR A 306 36.46 14.46 -0.77
N LYS A 307 35.40 15.09 -1.32
CA LYS A 307 35.06 14.98 -2.75
C LYS A 307 36.19 15.46 -3.66
N LYS A 308 36.78 16.63 -3.33
CA LYS A 308 37.90 17.20 -4.10
C LYS A 308 39.13 16.28 -4.06
N SER A 309 39.46 15.71 -2.90
CA SER A 309 40.56 14.78 -2.74
C SER A 309 40.38 13.51 -3.59
N MET A 310 39.20 12.88 -3.53
CA MET A 310 38.92 11.70 -4.37
C MET A 310 38.99 12.02 -5.87
N LYS A 311 38.52 13.17 -6.30
CA LYS A 311 38.64 13.58 -7.71
C LYS A 311 40.09 13.82 -8.12
N ALA A 312 40.92 14.41 -7.25
CA ALA A 312 42.33 14.65 -7.49
C ALA A 312 43.09 13.34 -7.65
N ILE A 313 42.91 12.39 -6.72
CA ILE A 313 43.50 11.06 -6.81
C ILE A 313 43.16 10.35 -8.13
N TYR A 314 41.89 10.39 -8.53
CA TYR A 314 41.48 9.77 -9.80
C TYR A 314 42.07 10.49 -11.02
N SER A 315 42.20 11.80 -10.98
CA SER A 315 42.84 12.58 -12.06
C SER A 315 44.32 12.23 -12.20
N GLU A 316 45.02 12.11 -11.08
CA GLU A 316 46.43 11.70 -11.05
C GLU A 316 46.58 10.26 -11.54
N TYR A 317 45.73 9.34 -11.09
CA TYR A 317 45.67 7.98 -11.59
C TYR A 317 45.55 7.96 -13.13
N LYS A 318 44.63 8.71 -13.73
CA LYS A 318 44.47 8.74 -15.20
C LYS A 318 45.75 9.19 -15.92
N LYS A 319 46.43 10.20 -15.39
CA LYS A 319 47.72 10.65 -15.97
C LYS A 319 48.79 9.57 -15.87
N ASN A 320 48.88 8.86 -14.76
CA ASN A 320 49.88 7.84 -14.52
C ASN A 320 49.59 6.53 -15.27
N PHE A 321 48.30 6.17 -15.45
CA PHE A 321 47.88 4.97 -16.20
C PHE A 321 48.28 5.02 -17.66
N SER A 322 48.29 6.20 -18.26
CA SER A 322 48.76 6.40 -19.63
C SER A 322 50.30 6.09 -19.78
N ARG A 323 51.04 6.18 -18.66
CA ARG A 323 52.51 5.93 -18.62
C ARG A 323 52.89 4.49 -18.25
N ASN A 324 52.06 3.80 -17.43
CA ASN A 324 52.30 2.43 -16.99
C ASN A 324 51.02 1.63 -16.79
N LYS A 325 50.61 0.87 -17.80
CA LYS A 325 49.34 0.09 -17.82
C LYS A 325 49.33 -1.11 -16.86
N TYR A 326 50.44 -1.53 -16.32
CA TYR A 326 50.57 -2.76 -15.48
C TYR A 326 50.70 -2.47 -14.00
N ARG A 327 50.65 -1.19 -13.58
CA ARG A 327 50.71 -0.82 -12.18
C ARG A 327 49.49 -1.30 -11.42
N LYS A 328 49.69 -2.01 -10.31
CA LYS A 328 48.59 -2.33 -9.37
C LYS A 328 48.10 -1.06 -8.69
N LEU A 329 46.78 -0.86 -8.70
CA LEU A 329 46.14 0.26 -8.04
C LEU A 329 46.16 0.13 -6.51
N SER A 330 46.35 1.22 -5.82
CA SER A 330 46.11 1.30 -4.38
C SER A 330 44.61 1.28 -4.08
N ASP A 331 44.23 0.97 -2.83
CA ASP A 331 42.83 0.97 -2.41
C ASP A 331 42.25 2.36 -2.53
N SER A 332 42.98 3.45 -2.23
CA SER A 332 42.53 4.82 -2.42
C SER A 332 42.25 5.17 -3.89
N GLU A 333 43.10 4.68 -4.83
CA GLU A 333 42.89 4.89 -6.26
C GLU A 333 41.66 4.13 -6.76
N VAL A 334 41.44 2.89 -6.32
CA VAL A 334 40.25 2.11 -6.68
C VAL A 334 39.01 2.73 -6.15
N PHE A 335 39.01 3.15 -4.87
CA PHE A 335 37.85 3.81 -4.24
C PHE A 335 37.50 5.13 -4.95
N SER A 336 38.53 5.95 -5.23
CA SER A 336 38.37 7.22 -5.93
C SER A 336 37.88 7.07 -7.37
N LYS A 337 38.32 6.01 -8.06
CA LYS A 337 37.84 5.67 -9.40
C LYS A 337 36.38 5.34 -9.38
N ILE A 338 35.94 4.43 -8.49
CA ILE A 338 34.50 4.05 -8.35
C ILE A 338 33.66 5.28 -7.98
N PHE A 339 34.13 6.13 -7.06
CA PHE A 339 33.43 7.37 -6.70
C PHE A 339 33.21 8.29 -7.92
N CYS A 340 34.21 8.46 -8.77
CA CYS A 340 34.07 9.30 -9.96
C CYS A 340 33.13 8.69 -11.01
N GLU A 341 33.17 7.36 -11.18
CA GLU A 341 32.27 6.64 -12.09
C GLU A 341 30.81 6.74 -11.61
N ILE A 342 30.56 6.51 -10.33
CA ILE A 342 29.24 6.72 -9.71
C ILE A 342 28.77 8.18 -9.86
N THR A 343 29.69 9.15 -9.68
CA THR A 343 29.36 10.58 -9.85
C THR A 343 28.89 10.88 -11.27
N ILE A 344 29.51 10.28 -12.28
CA ILE A 344 29.09 10.44 -13.68
C ILE A 344 27.69 9.87 -13.88
N ILE A 345 27.42 8.65 -13.44
CA ILE A 345 26.10 8.02 -13.57
C ILE A 345 25.04 8.84 -12.84
N ARG A 346 25.31 9.21 -11.59
CA ARG A 346 24.40 10.04 -10.79
C ARG A 346 24.07 11.37 -11.45
N ASN A 347 25.07 12.06 -12.01
CA ASN A 347 24.86 13.34 -12.69
C ASN A 347 24.03 13.14 -13.99
N ASN A 348 24.25 12.04 -14.69
CA ASN A 348 23.46 11.70 -15.86
C ASN A 348 21.99 11.45 -15.52
N ILE A 349 21.74 10.74 -14.42
CA ILE A 349 20.38 10.54 -13.89
C ILE A 349 19.75 11.89 -13.51
N ALA A 350 20.48 12.76 -12.79
CA ALA A 350 19.97 14.05 -12.30
C ALA A 350 19.71 15.07 -13.42
N HIS A 351 20.51 15.08 -14.48
CA HIS A 351 20.46 16.10 -15.53
C HIS A 351 19.89 15.59 -16.86
N SER A 352 19.20 14.44 -16.86
CA SER A 352 18.66 13.82 -18.09
C SER A 352 19.71 13.72 -19.20
N GLY A 353 20.95 13.39 -18.82
CA GLY A 353 22.12 13.48 -19.66
C GLY A 353 22.02 12.63 -20.90
N LYS A 354 22.41 13.17 -22.04
CA LYS A 354 22.55 12.45 -23.30
C LYS A 354 23.75 11.52 -23.22
N ASN A 355 23.56 10.33 -22.63
CA ASN A 355 24.65 9.39 -22.43
C ASN A 355 24.76 8.31 -23.50
N ARG A 356 25.99 7.83 -23.62
CA ARG A 356 26.38 6.71 -24.50
C ARG A 356 26.06 5.33 -23.90
N ARG A 357 25.71 5.25 -22.60
CA ARG A 357 25.32 4.01 -21.92
C ARG A 357 23.82 3.84 -21.88
N SER A 358 23.36 2.61 -21.99
CA SER A 358 21.94 2.30 -21.77
C SER A 358 21.63 2.31 -20.26
N TYR A 359 20.39 2.62 -19.91
CA TYR A 359 19.93 2.58 -18.50
C TYR A 359 20.08 1.16 -17.88
N SER A 360 19.98 0.11 -18.71
CA SER A 360 20.17 -1.27 -18.26
C SER A 360 21.60 -1.55 -17.82
N GLU A 361 22.60 -1.01 -18.54
CA GLU A 361 24.01 -1.11 -18.16
C GLU A 361 24.29 -0.41 -16.82
N ASP A 362 23.68 0.74 -16.58
CA ASP A 362 23.82 1.47 -15.32
C ASP A 362 23.16 0.70 -14.16
N ILE A 363 21.99 0.06 -14.38
CA ILE A 363 21.34 -0.79 -13.37
C ILE A 363 22.25 -1.98 -12.98
N GLU A 364 22.83 -2.67 -13.95
CA GLU A 364 23.74 -3.79 -13.70
C GLU A 364 25.07 -3.34 -13.04
N GLN A 365 25.58 -2.18 -13.43
CA GLN A 365 26.81 -1.63 -12.90
C GLN A 365 26.69 -1.31 -11.41
N PHE A 366 25.53 -0.90 -10.92
CA PHE A 366 25.31 -0.58 -9.50
C PHE A 366 25.74 -1.72 -8.57
N LEU A 367 25.36 -2.95 -8.86
CA LEU A 367 25.74 -4.10 -8.01
C LEU A 367 27.23 -4.34 -7.97
N LYS A 368 27.93 -4.12 -9.08
CA LYS A 368 29.41 -4.25 -9.14
C LYS A 368 30.07 -3.18 -8.28
N ASP A 369 29.61 -1.94 -8.42
CA ASP A 369 30.12 -0.80 -7.65
C ASP A 369 29.82 -0.95 -6.16
N TYR A 370 28.57 -1.28 -5.82
CA TYR A 370 28.15 -1.54 -4.44
C TYR A 370 28.98 -2.64 -3.77
N ASN A 371 29.17 -3.78 -4.44
CA ASN A 371 29.95 -4.90 -3.91
C ASN A 371 31.41 -4.51 -3.69
N ALA A 372 32.01 -3.77 -4.62
CA ALA A 372 33.38 -3.29 -4.50
C ALA A 372 33.49 -2.32 -3.31
N VAL A 373 32.64 -1.31 -3.21
CA VAL A 373 32.62 -0.33 -2.12
C VAL A 373 32.36 -1.03 -0.78
N SER A 374 31.36 -1.89 -0.70
CA SER A 374 31.03 -2.66 0.51
C SER A 374 32.20 -3.49 1.01
N LYS A 375 32.90 -4.17 0.11
CA LYS A 375 34.12 -4.97 0.45
C LYS A 375 35.23 -4.09 1.02
N MET A 376 35.44 -2.91 0.43
CA MET A 376 36.47 -1.97 0.86
C MET A 376 36.12 -1.35 2.23
N MET A 377 34.90 -0.91 2.43
CA MET A 377 34.45 -0.35 3.70
C MET A 377 34.49 -1.39 4.84
N ARG A 378 34.04 -2.63 4.60
CA ARG A 378 34.14 -3.74 5.59
C ARG A 378 35.56 -4.10 5.97
N LYS A 379 36.49 -3.99 5.03
CA LYS A 379 37.94 -4.18 5.29
C LYS A 379 38.56 -2.99 6.01
N ARG A 380 37.80 -1.91 6.21
CA ARG A 380 38.26 -0.65 6.80
C ARG A 380 39.57 -0.16 6.16
N ILE A 381 39.56 -0.13 4.81
CA ILE A 381 40.72 0.36 4.08
C ILE A 381 41.10 1.77 4.55
N GLU A 382 42.40 2.02 4.70
CA GLU A 382 42.91 3.36 4.98
C GLU A 382 42.94 4.15 3.68
N LEU A 383 42.15 5.23 3.63
CA LEU A 383 42.16 6.15 2.50
C LEU A 383 43.20 7.24 2.75
N ARG A 384 44.20 7.32 1.85
CA ARG A 384 45.21 8.38 1.90
C ARG A 384 44.84 9.45 0.87
N PHE A 385 44.31 10.53 1.38
CA PHE A 385 43.92 11.71 0.61
C PHE A 385 45.00 12.78 0.65
#